data_17737c07814db4f41b799d14e85aff5e
#
_entry.id   17737c07814db4f41b799d14e85aff5e
#
_cell.length_a   1.000
_cell.length_b   1.000
_cell.length_c   1.000
_cell.angle_alpha   90.00
_cell.angle_beta   90.00
_cell.angle_gamma   90.00
#
_symmetry.space_group_name_H-M   'P 1'
#
loop_
_entity.id
_entity.type
_entity.pdbx_description
1 polymer ?
#
loop_
_entity_poly.entity_id
_entity_poly.type
_entity_poly.pdbx_seq_one_letter_code
_entity_poly.pdbx_strand_id
1 'polypeptide(L)'
;DLDAAEKLFKDHDPLFEYNFNELDNYYNSSYNVDLEDEYLGFRRFRFNYYAVKALQARIYMYLGKKSEAYSGAMEVINAVDKKGSKMLDLAGAADINANHFALPSECILALSNSDIEDNIGTSTSSSNTTTVLYLTESQFEKDLFAGQSVAINNRVYLWNRTQDLQGNIKPKLKKYDQPESSSSTSLEVLSSQYQVIPLIRLSEMYLIAMESTTSLDEANRLYSIYMTARNVVAGPLTQETLTTEILREYRREFFGEGQMFYTYKRLGTKSMLWKTDREVTEEDYVVPLPSSEQKGN
;
A
#
# COMPACT_ATOMS: atom_id res chain seq x y z
N ASP A 1 -6.07 16.81 -16.83
CA ASP A 1 -7.04 15.68 -16.79
C ASP A 1 -7.52 15.39 -15.35
N LEU A 2 -6.61 15.29 -14.35
CA LEU A 2 -7.03 15.00 -12.97
C LEU A 2 -7.88 16.09 -12.34
N ASP A 3 -7.62 17.37 -12.61
CA ASP A 3 -8.43 18.46 -12.09
C ASP A 3 -9.86 18.46 -12.68
N ALA A 4 -9.99 18.01 -13.93
CA ALA A 4 -11.30 17.82 -14.54
C ALA A 4 -12.03 16.61 -13.92
N ALA A 5 -11.31 15.51 -13.66
CA ALA A 5 -11.85 14.34 -13.00
C ALA A 5 -12.28 14.65 -11.55
N GLU A 6 -11.45 15.38 -10.79
CA GLU A 6 -11.79 15.86 -9.43
C GLU A 6 -13.11 16.60 -9.42
N LYS A 7 -13.28 17.54 -10.34
CA LYS A 7 -14.50 18.35 -10.43
C LYS A 7 -15.74 17.49 -10.71
N LEU A 8 -15.64 16.51 -11.62
CA LEU A 8 -16.73 15.61 -11.94
C LEU A 8 -17.08 14.70 -10.76
N PHE A 9 -16.09 14.08 -10.10
CA PHE A 9 -16.34 13.22 -8.96
C PHE A 9 -16.90 13.99 -7.77
N LYS A 10 -16.45 15.22 -7.54
CA LYS A 10 -16.94 16.06 -6.44
C LYS A 10 -18.46 16.22 -6.45
N ASP A 11 -19.05 16.27 -7.63
CA ASP A 11 -20.49 16.49 -7.78
C ASP A 11 -21.31 15.18 -7.80
N HIS A 12 -20.68 14.01 -8.04
CA HIS A 12 -21.40 12.77 -8.36
C HIS A 12 -20.90 11.51 -7.64
N ASP A 13 -19.78 11.57 -6.88
CA ASP A 13 -19.25 10.37 -6.24
C ASP A 13 -20.09 10.00 -5.01
N PRO A 14 -20.61 8.76 -4.89
CA PRO A 14 -21.36 8.31 -3.74
C PRO A 14 -20.56 8.33 -2.41
N LEU A 15 -19.23 8.46 -2.47
CA LEU A 15 -18.37 8.63 -1.29
C LEU A 15 -18.65 9.93 -0.50
N PHE A 16 -19.44 10.88 -1.04
CA PHE A 16 -19.91 12.02 -0.27
C PHE A 16 -21.14 11.70 0.59
N GLU A 17 -21.85 10.61 0.30
CA GLU A 17 -23.00 10.15 1.05
C GLU A 17 -22.65 8.94 1.95
N TYR A 18 -21.82 8.03 1.47
CA TYR A 18 -21.44 6.77 2.11
C TYR A 18 -19.92 6.62 2.21
N ASN A 19 -19.44 5.93 3.23
CA ASN A 19 -18.02 5.60 3.31
C ASN A 19 -17.68 4.33 2.49
N PHE A 20 -16.39 4.03 2.36
CA PHE A 20 -15.92 2.87 1.59
C PHE A 20 -16.48 1.55 2.10
N ASN A 21 -16.58 1.37 3.43
CA ASN A 21 -17.08 0.14 4.00
C ASN A 21 -18.59 -0.06 3.72
N GLU A 22 -19.38 1.02 3.75
CA GLU A 22 -20.78 0.96 3.37
C GLU A 22 -20.95 0.58 1.89
N LEU A 23 -20.16 1.18 1.00
CA LEU A 23 -20.22 0.90 -0.43
C LEU A 23 -19.65 -0.48 -0.82
N ASP A 24 -18.71 -1.02 -0.04
CA ASP A 24 -18.21 -2.39 -0.22
C ASP A 24 -19.23 -3.45 0.23
N ASN A 25 -20.19 -3.04 1.06
CA ASN A 25 -21.23 -3.91 1.62
C ASN A 25 -22.66 -3.46 1.22
N TYR A 26 -22.82 -2.72 0.13
CA TYR A 26 -24.10 -2.14 -0.28
C TYR A 26 -25.21 -3.18 -0.48
N TYR A 27 -24.84 -4.41 -0.83
CA TYR A 27 -25.78 -5.54 -0.99
C TYR A 27 -26.31 -6.08 0.35
N ASN A 28 -25.74 -5.69 1.48
CA ASN A 28 -26.17 -6.10 2.80
C ASN A 28 -27.13 -5.05 3.40
N SER A 29 -28.38 -5.45 3.59
CA SER A 29 -29.44 -4.57 4.11
C SER A 29 -29.13 -3.89 5.44
N SER A 30 -28.18 -4.44 6.22
CA SER A 30 -27.76 -3.85 7.50
C SER A 30 -27.04 -2.51 7.33
N TYR A 31 -26.47 -2.23 6.16
CA TYR A 31 -25.78 -0.97 5.85
C TYR A 31 -26.71 0.13 5.34
N ASN A 32 -27.94 -0.22 4.91
CA ASN A 32 -28.95 0.70 4.42
C ASN A 32 -28.41 1.68 3.35
N VAL A 33 -27.69 1.13 2.38
CA VAL A 33 -27.14 1.85 1.22
C VAL A 33 -28.15 1.78 0.09
N ASP A 34 -28.55 2.94 -0.43
CA ASP A 34 -29.45 3.07 -1.59
C ASP A 34 -28.66 3.66 -2.76
N LEU A 35 -28.37 2.85 -3.78
CA LEU A 35 -27.64 3.25 -4.96
C LEU A 35 -28.56 3.26 -6.18
N GLU A 36 -28.49 4.33 -6.96
CA GLU A 36 -29.19 4.41 -8.25
C GLU A 36 -28.72 3.35 -9.25
N ASP A 37 -27.45 2.94 -9.13
CA ASP A 37 -26.80 1.91 -9.97
C ASP A 37 -25.83 1.11 -9.12
N GLU A 38 -25.92 -0.21 -9.16
CA GLU A 38 -25.00 -1.14 -8.47
C GLU A 38 -23.53 -0.94 -8.89
N TYR A 39 -23.29 -0.39 -10.09
CA TYR A 39 -21.96 0.01 -10.52
C TYR A 39 -21.31 1.05 -9.60
N LEU A 40 -22.08 1.80 -8.83
CA LEU A 40 -21.60 2.75 -7.83
C LEU A 40 -21.11 2.10 -6.53
N GLY A 41 -21.37 0.81 -6.33
CA GLY A 41 -20.80 0.02 -5.24
C GLY A 41 -19.30 -0.30 -5.45
N PHE A 42 -18.65 -0.89 -4.45
CA PHE A 42 -17.24 -1.30 -4.50
C PHE A 42 -16.30 -0.18 -5.00
N ARG A 43 -16.43 1.01 -4.43
CA ARG A 43 -15.70 2.20 -4.92
C ARG A 43 -14.19 2.10 -4.84
N ARG A 44 -13.63 1.20 -4.03
CA ARG A 44 -12.18 0.91 -4.00
C ARG A 44 -11.65 0.36 -5.33
N PHE A 45 -12.48 -0.33 -6.07
CA PHE A 45 -12.11 -0.98 -7.34
C PHE A 45 -12.45 -0.14 -8.57
N ARG A 46 -12.77 1.13 -8.35
CA ARG A 46 -13.10 2.11 -9.38
C ARG A 46 -12.47 3.45 -9.05
N PHE A 47 -12.12 4.21 -10.08
CA PHE A 47 -11.70 5.58 -9.86
C PHE A 47 -12.80 6.33 -9.09
N ASN A 48 -12.40 7.06 -8.08
CA ASN A 48 -13.26 7.79 -7.17
C ASN A 48 -12.61 9.12 -6.78
N TYR A 49 -13.35 9.99 -6.09
CA TYR A 49 -12.85 11.31 -5.70
C TYR A 49 -11.52 11.24 -4.93
N TYR A 50 -11.44 10.38 -3.91
CA TYR A 50 -10.23 10.27 -3.08
C TYR A 50 -9.07 9.59 -3.81
N ALA A 51 -9.35 8.72 -4.79
CA ALA A 51 -8.32 8.16 -5.66
C ALA A 51 -7.69 9.24 -6.55
N VAL A 52 -8.50 10.18 -7.06
CA VAL A 52 -8.00 11.33 -7.82
C VAL A 52 -7.13 12.22 -6.93
N LYS A 53 -7.57 12.57 -5.74
CA LYS A 53 -6.80 13.39 -4.77
C LYS A 53 -5.49 12.72 -4.38
N ALA A 54 -5.53 11.43 -4.10
CA ALA A 54 -4.34 10.65 -3.75
C ALA A 54 -3.34 10.56 -4.92
N LEU A 55 -3.83 10.37 -6.15
CA LEU A 55 -2.99 10.38 -7.34
C LEU A 55 -2.39 11.76 -7.62
N GLN A 56 -3.15 12.84 -7.42
CA GLN A 56 -2.61 14.20 -7.48
C GLN A 56 -1.49 14.40 -6.48
N ALA A 57 -1.68 13.98 -5.21
CA ALA A 57 -0.65 14.08 -4.17
C ALA A 57 0.63 13.32 -4.57
N ARG A 58 0.50 12.09 -5.08
CA ARG A 58 1.62 11.29 -5.61
C ARG A 58 2.35 12.02 -6.75
N ILE A 59 1.62 12.57 -7.71
CA ILE A 59 2.20 13.32 -8.85
C ILE A 59 2.91 14.58 -8.36
N TYR A 60 2.34 15.32 -7.43
CA TYR A 60 2.97 16.50 -6.87
C TYR A 60 4.30 16.19 -6.17
N MET A 61 4.41 15.02 -5.51
CA MET A 61 5.70 14.54 -5.00
C MET A 61 6.74 14.36 -6.11
N TYR A 62 6.36 13.76 -7.25
CA TYR A 62 7.26 13.61 -8.41
C TYR A 62 7.66 14.94 -9.05
N LEU A 63 6.78 15.93 -9.00
CA LEU A 63 7.03 17.28 -9.50
C LEU A 63 7.78 18.18 -8.49
N GLY A 64 8.09 17.69 -7.29
CA GLY A 64 8.71 18.47 -6.22
C GLY A 64 7.80 19.53 -5.59
N LYS A 65 6.49 19.48 -5.86
CA LYS A 65 5.48 20.40 -5.34
C LYS A 65 5.00 19.95 -3.96
N LYS A 66 5.86 20.12 -2.97
CA LYS A 66 5.62 19.57 -1.61
C LYS A 66 4.37 20.12 -0.94
N SER A 67 4.08 21.41 -1.10
CA SER A 67 2.89 22.02 -0.48
C SER A 67 1.59 21.42 -1.00
N GLU A 68 1.49 21.26 -2.32
CA GLU A 68 0.33 20.66 -2.97
C GLU A 68 0.23 19.16 -2.64
N ALA A 69 1.35 18.45 -2.58
CA ALA A 69 1.40 17.05 -2.17
C ALA A 69 0.89 16.86 -0.74
N TYR A 70 1.36 17.70 0.20
CA TYR A 70 0.90 17.70 1.59
C TYR A 70 -0.62 17.98 1.67
N SER A 71 -1.09 19.02 1.00
CA SER A 71 -2.50 19.39 1.02
C SER A 71 -3.39 18.27 0.50
N GLY A 72 -3.05 17.67 -0.64
CA GLY A 72 -3.81 16.56 -1.22
C GLY A 72 -3.79 15.31 -0.33
N ALA A 73 -2.65 14.95 0.23
CA ALA A 73 -2.54 13.83 1.15
C ALA A 73 -3.36 14.03 2.43
N MET A 74 -3.31 15.23 3.01
CA MET A 74 -4.08 15.57 4.22
C MET A 74 -5.60 15.63 3.97
N GLU A 75 -6.03 16.00 2.76
CA GLU A 75 -7.44 15.94 2.38
C GLU A 75 -7.95 14.50 2.44
N VAL A 76 -7.19 13.54 1.94
CA VAL A 76 -7.54 12.11 2.01
C VAL A 76 -7.46 11.57 3.44
N ILE A 77 -6.41 11.92 4.20
CA ILE A 77 -6.23 11.46 5.59
C ILE A 77 -7.36 11.93 6.50
N ASN A 78 -7.84 13.15 6.29
CA ASN A 78 -8.88 13.77 7.11
C ASN A 78 -10.30 13.55 6.55
N ALA A 79 -10.45 12.79 5.48
CA ALA A 79 -11.73 12.54 4.85
C ALA A 79 -12.71 11.89 5.82
N VAL A 80 -13.92 12.44 5.87
CA VAL A 80 -15.04 11.93 6.67
C VAL A 80 -16.27 11.76 5.80
N ASP A 81 -17.12 10.82 6.17
CA ASP A 81 -18.41 10.64 5.55
C ASP A 81 -19.42 11.71 6.03
N LYS A 82 -20.63 11.66 5.51
CA LYS A 82 -21.73 12.57 5.88
C LYS A 82 -22.10 12.52 7.37
N LYS A 83 -21.77 11.40 8.06
CA LYS A 83 -22.03 11.20 9.49
C LYS A 83 -20.87 11.70 10.37
N GLY A 84 -19.78 12.17 9.76
CA GLY A 84 -18.54 12.60 10.43
C GLY A 84 -17.61 11.46 10.81
N SER A 85 -17.87 10.23 10.35
CA SER A 85 -16.98 9.09 10.55
C SER A 85 -15.84 9.12 9.53
N LYS A 86 -14.67 8.62 9.89
CA LYS A 86 -13.54 8.54 8.96
C LYS A 86 -13.90 7.73 7.73
N MET A 87 -13.48 8.23 6.58
CA MET A 87 -13.67 7.55 5.30
C MET A 87 -12.82 6.27 5.20
N LEU A 88 -11.62 6.31 5.74
CA LEU A 88 -10.63 5.24 5.74
C LEU A 88 -9.85 5.23 7.06
N ASP A 89 -9.46 4.06 7.50
CA ASP A 89 -8.52 3.88 8.60
C ASP A 89 -7.25 3.16 8.11
N LEU A 90 -6.13 3.39 8.80
CA LEU A 90 -4.92 2.61 8.58
C LEU A 90 -5.19 1.15 9.00
N ALA A 91 -4.82 0.21 8.15
CA ALA A 91 -4.92 -1.21 8.44
C ALA A 91 -4.11 -1.56 9.70
N GLY A 92 -4.64 -2.47 10.47
CA GLY A 92 -4.06 -2.85 11.75
C GLY A 92 -4.29 -4.32 12.09
N ALA A 93 -4.37 -4.62 13.38
CA ALA A 93 -4.54 -5.98 13.88
C ALA A 93 -5.82 -6.66 13.36
N ALA A 94 -6.88 -5.91 13.07
CA ALA A 94 -8.12 -6.46 12.56
C ALA A 94 -7.93 -7.11 11.17
N ASP A 95 -7.24 -6.44 10.25
CA ASP A 95 -6.93 -6.99 8.93
C ASP A 95 -6.05 -8.24 9.03
N ILE A 96 -5.03 -8.19 9.89
CA ILE A 96 -4.12 -9.31 10.11
C ILE A 96 -4.88 -10.53 10.66
N ASN A 97 -5.74 -10.34 11.65
CA ASN A 97 -6.53 -11.41 12.26
C ASN A 97 -7.56 -12.00 11.28
N ALA A 98 -8.03 -11.20 10.33
CA ALA A 98 -8.91 -11.65 9.26
C ALA A 98 -8.15 -12.28 8.07
N ASN A 99 -6.81 -12.33 8.12
CA ASN A 99 -5.93 -12.75 7.02
C ASN A 99 -6.07 -11.90 5.74
N HIS A 100 -6.44 -10.63 5.87
CA HIS A 100 -6.52 -9.68 4.77
C HIS A 100 -5.13 -9.08 4.49
N PHE A 101 -4.21 -9.87 3.96
CA PHE A 101 -2.79 -9.50 3.86
C PHE A 101 -2.48 -8.42 2.82
N ALA A 102 -3.38 -8.17 1.85
CA ALA A 102 -3.29 -7.03 0.93
C ALA A 102 -3.75 -5.71 1.56
N LEU A 103 -4.26 -5.74 2.81
CA LEU A 103 -4.73 -4.60 3.59
C LEU A 103 -5.83 -3.80 2.88
N PRO A 104 -6.93 -4.45 2.45
CA PRO A 104 -8.00 -3.81 1.68
C PRO A 104 -8.67 -2.66 2.44
N SER A 105 -8.69 -2.69 3.79
CA SER A 105 -9.34 -1.66 4.62
C SER A 105 -8.78 -0.25 4.38
N GLU A 106 -7.50 -0.14 4.01
CA GLU A 106 -6.86 1.15 3.72
C GLU A 106 -6.69 1.45 2.23
N CYS A 107 -7.19 0.57 1.33
CA CYS A 107 -7.12 0.82 -0.11
C CYS A 107 -8.06 1.97 -0.51
N ILE A 108 -7.50 2.95 -1.20
CA ILE A 108 -8.23 4.06 -1.82
C ILE A 108 -8.57 3.69 -3.26
N LEU A 109 -7.64 3.00 -3.92
CA LEU A 109 -7.80 2.44 -5.25
C LEU A 109 -7.08 1.09 -5.31
N ALA A 110 -7.77 0.10 -5.84
CA ALA A 110 -7.27 -1.26 -5.99
C ALA A 110 -7.80 -1.91 -7.28
N LEU A 111 -7.20 -3.02 -7.67
CA LEU A 111 -7.76 -3.96 -8.64
C LEU A 111 -8.14 -5.24 -7.93
N SER A 112 -9.08 -5.97 -8.49
CA SER A 112 -9.39 -7.35 -8.10
C SER A 112 -8.96 -8.29 -9.22
N ASN A 113 -8.27 -9.38 -8.87
CA ASN A 113 -7.83 -10.38 -9.82
C ASN A 113 -8.00 -11.79 -9.22
N SER A 114 -8.92 -12.58 -9.77
CA SER A 114 -9.18 -13.95 -9.33
C SER A 114 -7.95 -14.86 -9.42
N ASP A 115 -7.07 -14.58 -10.37
CA ASP A 115 -5.90 -15.40 -10.65
C ASP A 115 -4.62 -14.87 -10.01
N ILE A 116 -4.75 -13.95 -9.03
CA ILE A 116 -3.58 -13.28 -8.43
C ILE A 116 -2.61 -14.28 -7.78
N GLU A 117 -3.15 -15.29 -7.11
CA GLU A 117 -2.35 -16.32 -6.46
C GLU A 117 -1.57 -17.14 -7.49
N ASP A 118 -2.21 -17.54 -8.59
CA ASP A 118 -1.56 -18.28 -9.68
C ASP A 118 -0.52 -17.44 -10.41
N ASN A 119 -0.81 -16.16 -10.63
CA ASN A 119 0.06 -15.23 -11.36
C ASN A 119 1.31 -14.81 -10.58
N ILE A 120 1.21 -14.65 -9.26
CA ILE A 120 2.36 -14.29 -8.42
C ILE A 120 3.17 -15.54 -8.02
N GLY A 121 2.70 -16.68 -8.43
CA GLY A 121 3.32 -17.96 -8.18
C GLY A 121 3.13 -18.36 -6.74
N THR A 122 2.18 -19.17 -6.54
CA THR A 122 1.90 -19.91 -5.34
C THR A 122 3.16 -20.49 -4.72
N SER A 123 3.84 -19.62 -4.14
CA SER A 123 5.07 -19.95 -3.46
C SER A 123 4.84 -20.65 -2.13
N THR A 124 3.59 -20.95 -1.84
CA THR A 124 3.20 -21.68 -0.62
C THR A 124 3.09 -23.18 -0.85
N SER A 125 2.92 -23.66 -2.09
CA SER A 125 2.92 -25.10 -2.33
C SER A 125 4.32 -25.68 -2.14
N SER A 126 4.43 -26.63 -1.25
CA SER A 126 5.65 -27.37 -0.90
C SER A 126 6.29 -28.15 -2.07
N SER A 127 5.68 -28.16 -3.24
CA SER A 127 6.10 -28.93 -4.40
C SER A 127 6.89 -28.13 -5.45
N ASN A 128 6.89 -26.79 -5.42
CA ASN A 128 7.65 -25.97 -6.38
C ASN A 128 8.78 -25.18 -5.70
N THR A 129 9.93 -25.81 -5.58
CA THR A 129 11.10 -25.24 -4.88
C THR A 129 11.93 -24.25 -5.71
N THR A 130 11.58 -23.97 -6.96
CA THR A 130 12.47 -23.28 -7.91
C THR A 130 12.18 -21.81 -8.17
N THR A 131 11.05 -21.28 -7.75
CA THR A 131 10.65 -19.89 -8.10
C THR A 131 10.10 -19.07 -6.93
N VAL A 132 10.34 -19.47 -5.71
CA VAL A 132 9.83 -18.76 -4.54
C VAL A 132 10.70 -17.56 -4.19
N LEU A 133 10.14 -16.37 -4.24
CA LEU A 133 10.79 -15.17 -3.71
C LEU A 133 10.74 -15.19 -2.18
N TYR A 134 11.89 -15.33 -1.55
CA TYR A 134 12.03 -15.27 -0.10
C TYR A 134 13.23 -14.39 0.30
N LEU A 135 13.21 -13.92 1.52
CA LEU A 135 14.36 -13.27 2.15
C LEU A 135 15.09 -14.28 3.05
N THR A 136 16.38 -14.05 3.30
CA THR A 136 17.03 -14.66 4.45
C THR A 136 16.51 -14.00 5.73
N GLU A 137 16.58 -14.69 6.86
CA GLU A 137 16.21 -14.12 8.15
C GLU A 137 17.00 -12.84 8.46
N SER A 138 18.30 -12.81 8.12
CA SER A 138 19.13 -11.62 8.27
C SER A 138 18.64 -10.45 7.42
N GLN A 139 18.30 -10.67 6.15
CA GLN A 139 17.72 -9.62 5.28
C GLN A 139 16.39 -9.12 5.83
N PHE A 140 15.59 -10.02 6.36
CA PHE A 140 14.29 -9.66 6.92
C PHE A 140 14.46 -8.82 8.20
N GLU A 141 15.18 -9.30 9.19
CA GLU A 141 15.26 -8.68 10.51
C GLU A 141 16.25 -7.49 10.56
N LYS A 142 17.44 -7.65 9.94
CA LYS A 142 18.51 -6.66 10.06
C LYS A 142 18.51 -5.60 8.98
N ASP A 143 17.89 -5.88 7.83
CA ASP A 143 17.84 -4.91 6.73
C ASP A 143 16.44 -4.33 6.58
N LEU A 144 15.42 -5.15 6.30
CA LEU A 144 14.05 -4.66 6.05
C LEU A 144 13.41 -4.10 7.32
N PHE A 145 13.43 -4.85 8.42
CA PHE A 145 12.85 -4.43 9.70
C PHE A 145 13.89 -3.85 10.68
N ALA A 146 15.07 -3.46 10.20
CA ALA A 146 16.11 -2.85 11.03
C ALA A 146 15.56 -1.72 11.92
N GLY A 147 15.85 -1.80 13.23
CA GLY A 147 15.40 -0.82 14.22
C GLY A 147 13.95 -0.98 14.70
N GLN A 148 13.22 -1.99 14.23
CA GLN A 148 11.87 -2.29 14.69
C GLN A 148 11.77 -3.71 15.23
N SER A 149 10.95 -3.90 16.27
CA SER A 149 10.73 -5.24 16.84
C SER A 149 9.86 -6.08 15.90
N VAL A 150 10.42 -7.20 15.44
CA VAL A 150 9.68 -8.18 14.62
C VAL A 150 8.66 -8.98 15.43
N ALA A 151 8.68 -8.90 16.75
CA ALA A 151 7.77 -9.64 17.62
C ALA A 151 6.38 -9.02 17.71
N ILE A 152 6.26 -7.70 17.49
CA ILE A 152 5.00 -6.97 17.70
C ILE A 152 4.52 -6.20 16.46
N ASN A 153 5.36 -5.98 15.47
CA ASN A 153 5.03 -5.21 14.28
C ASN A 153 4.00 -5.96 13.42
N ASN A 154 2.83 -5.36 13.23
CA ASN A 154 1.74 -5.95 12.45
C ASN A 154 2.16 -6.36 11.03
N ARG A 155 3.08 -5.64 10.40
CA ARG A 155 3.57 -5.95 9.04
C ARG A 155 4.38 -7.24 8.97
N VAL A 156 4.94 -7.72 10.08
CA VAL A 156 5.65 -9.02 10.13
C VAL A 156 4.69 -10.17 9.87
N TYR A 157 3.43 -10.03 10.25
CA TYR A 157 2.41 -11.05 9.99
C TYR A 157 1.99 -11.15 8.51
N LEU A 158 2.39 -10.17 7.67
CA LEU A 158 2.26 -10.27 6.21
C LEU A 158 3.28 -11.24 5.60
N TRP A 159 4.09 -11.90 6.43
CA TRP A 159 5.14 -12.83 6.02
C TRP A 159 4.96 -14.19 6.67
N ASN A 160 5.18 -15.24 5.90
CA ASN A 160 5.30 -16.59 6.42
C ASN A 160 6.77 -16.83 6.81
N ARG A 161 7.04 -17.11 8.08
CA ARG A 161 8.38 -17.31 8.64
C ARG A 161 8.56 -18.77 9.08
N THR A 162 8.12 -19.73 8.29
CA THR A 162 8.32 -21.14 8.58
C THR A 162 9.77 -21.56 8.36
N GLN A 163 10.22 -22.52 9.15
CA GLN A 163 11.54 -23.16 8.95
C GLN A 163 11.48 -24.18 7.82
N ASP A 164 12.53 -24.23 7.02
CA ASP A 164 12.75 -25.34 6.07
C ASP A 164 13.21 -26.61 6.79
N LEU A 165 13.38 -27.69 6.02
CA LEU A 165 13.83 -28.99 6.58
C LEU A 165 15.25 -28.93 7.21
N GLN A 166 16.04 -27.91 6.91
CA GLN A 166 17.37 -27.67 7.45
C GLN A 166 17.33 -26.72 8.67
N GLY A 167 16.14 -26.27 9.08
CA GLY A 167 15.96 -25.36 10.20
C GLY A 167 16.19 -23.89 9.87
N ASN A 168 16.38 -23.50 8.60
CA ASN A 168 16.53 -22.11 8.21
C ASN A 168 15.17 -21.44 8.08
N ILE A 169 15.04 -20.22 8.60
CA ILE A 169 13.85 -19.39 8.40
C ILE A 169 14.00 -18.64 7.07
N LYS A 170 13.00 -18.80 6.21
CA LYS A 170 12.92 -18.16 4.90
C LYS A 170 11.63 -17.35 4.80
N PRO A 171 11.63 -16.08 5.28
CA PRO A 171 10.45 -15.22 5.21
C PRO A 171 9.93 -15.08 3.79
N LYS A 172 8.66 -15.44 3.57
CA LYS A 172 7.95 -15.32 2.30
C LYS A 172 6.77 -14.36 2.48
N LEU A 173 6.59 -13.46 1.52
CA LEU A 173 5.46 -12.54 1.55
C LEU A 173 4.15 -13.29 1.30
N LYS A 174 3.14 -13.03 2.15
CA LYS A 174 1.78 -13.59 2.04
C LYS A 174 0.76 -12.62 1.44
N LYS A 175 1.17 -11.45 1.06
CA LYS A 175 0.26 -10.34 0.69
C LYS A 175 -0.84 -10.74 -0.30
N TYR A 176 -0.56 -11.71 -1.16
CA TYR A 176 -1.47 -12.18 -2.19
C TYR A 176 -1.93 -13.62 -2.00
N ASP A 177 -1.65 -14.21 -0.82
CA ASP A 177 -2.14 -15.54 -0.49
C ASP A 177 -3.67 -15.51 -0.34
N GLN A 178 -4.32 -16.53 -0.89
CA GLN A 178 -5.75 -16.73 -0.74
C GLN A 178 -6.05 -17.52 0.54
N PRO A 179 -7.24 -17.38 1.13
CA PRO A 179 -7.65 -18.26 2.21
C PRO A 179 -7.69 -19.70 1.72
N GLU A 180 -7.22 -20.63 2.53
CA GLU A 180 -7.45 -22.06 2.24
C GLU A 180 -8.95 -22.25 1.97
N SER A 181 -9.30 -22.76 0.80
CA SER A 181 -10.63 -22.76 0.23
C SER A 181 -11.69 -23.22 1.25
N SER A 182 -12.36 -22.26 1.86
CA SER A 182 -13.62 -22.53 2.50
C SER A 182 -14.70 -22.40 1.42
N SER A 183 -15.37 -23.48 1.11
CA SER A 183 -16.53 -23.54 0.21
C SER A 183 -17.68 -22.60 0.62
N SER A 184 -17.50 -21.77 1.60
CA SER A 184 -18.46 -20.85 2.21
C SER A 184 -18.14 -19.36 1.99
N THR A 185 -17.01 -19.00 1.38
CA THR A 185 -16.67 -17.59 1.15
C THR A 185 -17.34 -17.14 -0.16
N SER A 186 -18.16 -16.09 -0.10
CA SER A 186 -18.81 -15.55 -1.30
C SER A 186 -17.81 -14.90 -2.26
N LEU A 187 -18.19 -14.81 -3.55
CA LEU A 187 -17.33 -14.17 -4.56
C LEU A 187 -17.05 -12.71 -4.26
N GLU A 188 -18.02 -12.00 -3.69
CA GLU A 188 -17.89 -10.59 -3.27
C GLU A 188 -16.80 -10.44 -2.20
N VAL A 189 -16.80 -11.32 -1.21
CA VAL A 189 -15.79 -11.32 -0.14
C VAL A 189 -14.42 -11.73 -0.70
N LEU A 190 -14.34 -12.75 -1.55
CA LEU A 190 -13.08 -13.14 -2.19
C LEU A 190 -12.49 -11.97 -2.99
N SER A 191 -13.29 -11.38 -3.87
CA SER A 191 -12.82 -10.32 -4.78
C SER A 191 -12.47 -9.02 -4.07
N SER A 192 -13.15 -8.68 -2.97
CA SER A 192 -12.96 -7.41 -2.27
C SER A 192 -11.98 -7.46 -1.10
N GLN A 193 -11.65 -8.64 -0.59
CA GLN A 193 -10.81 -8.77 0.60
C GLN A 193 -9.54 -9.59 0.40
N TYR A 194 -9.52 -10.54 -0.53
CA TYR A 194 -8.39 -11.44 -0.75
C TYR A 194 -7.73 -11.27 -2.13
N GLN A 195 -8.51 -11.13 -3.19
CA GLN A 195 -8.02 -10.99 -4.56
C GLN A 195 -7.65 -9.55 -4.92
N VAL A 196 -7.08 -8.82 -3.97
CA VAL A 196 -6.86 -7.37 -4.03
C VAL A 196 -5.42 -7.05 -4.40
N ILE A 197 -5.27 -6.22 -5.43
CA ILE A 197 -3.99 -5.61 -5.82
C ILE A 197 -4.06 -4.12 -5.45
N PRO A 198 -3.42 -3.68 -4.37
CA PRO A 198 -3.42 -2.28 -3.98
C PRO A 198 -2.73 -1.41 -5.03
N LEU A 199 -3.36 -0.33 -5.45
CA LEU A 199 -2.77 0.70 -6.32
C LEU A 199 -2.41 1.96 -5.54
N ILE A 200 -3.30 2.39 -4.65
CA ILE A 200 -3.09 3.52 -3.75
C ILE A 200 -3.71 3.17 -2.40
N ARG A 201 -2.92 3.30 -1.33
CA ARG A 201 -3.36 3.04 0.05
C ARG A 201 -3.21 4.28 0.93
N LEU A 202 -3.98 4.36 1.99
CA LEU A 202 -3.94 5.44 2.97
C LEU A 202 -2.54 5.61 3.61
N SER A 203 -1.82 4.52 3.82
CA SER A 203 -0.42 4.54 4.29
C SER A 203 0.48 5.38 3.40
N GLU A 204 0.29 5.37 2.09
CA GLU A 204 1.06 6.23 1.18
C GLU A 204 0.77 7.72 1.43
N MET A 205 -0.48 8.07 1.71
CA MET A 205 -0.84 9.45 2.02
C MET A 205 -0.16 9.93 3.31
N TYR A 206 -0.07 9.08 4.33
CA TYR A 206 0.70 9.39 5.53
C TYR A 206 2.19 9.60 5.23
N LEU A 207 2.81 8.74 4.42
CA LEU A 207 4.22 8.89 4.05
C LEU A 207 4.46 10.13 3.20
N ILE A 208 3.58 10.44 2.24
CA ILE A 208 3.64 11.68 1.45
C ILE A 208 3.50 12.90 2.37
N ALA A 209 2.54 12.91 3.27
CA ALA A 209 2.33 14.05 4.17
C ALA A 209 3.53 14.27 5.09
N MET A 210 4.11 13.20 5.66
CA MET A 210 5.31 13.29 6.50
C MET A 210 6.53 13.79 5.73
N GLU A 211 6.72 13.36 4.48
CA GLU A 211 7.84 13.76 3.64
C GLU A 211 7.71 15.19 3.11
N SER A 212 6.49 15.68 2.93
CA SER A 212 6.21 16.96 2.27
C SER A 212 5.92 18.12 3.23
N THR A 213 5.57 17.85 4.50
CA THR A 213 5.39 18.91 5.49
C THR A 213 6.69 19.63 5.79
N THR A 214 6.60 20.94 6.06
CA THR A 214 7.73 21.76 6.53
C THR A 214 7.88 21.76 8.07
N SER A 215 6.90 21.22 8.78
CA SER A 215 6.88 21.15 10.25
C SER A 215 7.34 19.77 10.73
N LEU A 216 8.44 19.71 11.46
CA LEU A 216 8.91 18.47 12.09
C LEU A 216 7.92 17.93 13.13
N ASP A 217 7.25 18.84 13.85
CA ASP A 217 6.22 18.45 14.83
C ASP A 217 5.03 17.77 14.14
N GLU A 218 4.60 18.30 13.00
CA GLU A 218 3.53 17.69 12.23
C GLU A 218 3.97 16.34 11.64
N ALA A 219 5.20 16.23 11.12
CA ALA A 219 5.74 14.96 10.66
C ALA A 219 5.75 13.92 11.80
N ASN A 220 6.16 14.31 13.01
CA ASN A 220 6.16 13.45 14.19
C ASN A 220 4.73 13.06 14.64
N ARG A 221 3.78 13.99 14.57
CA ARG A 221 2.37 13.69 14.86
C ARG A 221 1.82 12.61 13.93
N LEU A 222 2.03 12.76 12.62
CA LEU A 222 1.61 11.79 11.61
C LEU A 222 2.35 10.46 11.75
N TYR A 223 3.66 10.51 12.03
CA TYR A 223 4.49 9.34 12.26
C TYR A 223 4.01 8.51 13.45
N SER A 224 3.67 9.17 14.55
CA SER A 224 3.13 8.51 15.74
C SER A 224 1.83 7.77 15.43
N ILE A 225 0.90 8.39 14.70
CA ILE A 225 -0.36 7.76 14.29
C ILE A 225 -0.08 6.54 13.41
N TYR A 226 0.77 6.70 12.39
CA TYR A 226 1.13 5.64 11.46
C TYR A 226 1.81 4.46 12.18
N MET A 227 2.79 4.72 13.04
CA MET A 227 3.50 3.67 13.77
C MET A 227 2.62 2.95 14.79
N THR A 228 1.68 3.65 15.41
CA THR A 228 0.69 3.05 16.31
C THR A 228 -0.20 2.04 15.55
N ALA A 229 -0.66 2.37 14.36
CA ALA A 229 -1.44 1.45 13.53
C ALA A 229 -0.62 0.19 13.13
N ARG A 230 0.69 0.32 13.01
CA ARG A 230 1.60 -0.81 12.71
C ARG A 230 2.04 -1.57 13.97
N ASN A 231 1.55 -1.18 15.15
CA ASN A 231 1.94 -1.70 16.46
C ASN A 231 3.47 -1.64 16.67
N VAL A 232 4.05 -0.49 16.36
CA VAL A 232 5.49 -0.22 16.47
C VAL A 232 5.73 0.91 17.43
N VAL A 233 6.60 0.67 18.41
CA VAL A 233 7.14 1.74 19.26
C VAL A 233 8.34 2.34 18.55
N ALA A 234 8.23 3.59 18.13
CA ALA A 234 9.31 4.32 17.45
C ALA A 234 9.64 5.60 18.21
N GLY A 235 10.92 5.95 18.20
CA GLY A 235 11.36 7.27 18.65
C GLY A 235 10.93 8.36 17.66
N PRO A 236 10.99 9.63 18.08
CA PRO A 236 10.63 10.74 17.21
C PRO A 236 11.63 10.86 16.03
N LEU A 237 11.12 11.34 14.91
CA LEU A 237 11.93 11.76 13.78
C LEU A 237 12.70 13.04 14.15
N THR A 238 13.94 13.14 13.67
CA THR A 238 14.72 14.38 13.70
C THR A 238 14.91 14.91 12.28
N GLN A 239 15.42 16.13 12.14
CA GLN A 239 15.70 16.70 10.81
C GLN A 239 16.70 15.84 10.01
N GLU A 240 17.65 15.21 10.71
CA GLU A 240 18.68 14.36 10.11
C GLU A 240 18.13 12.97 9.72
N THR A 241 17.19 12.43 10.49
CA THR A 241 16.69 11.05 10.30
C THR A 241 15.44 10.96 9.44
N LEU A 242 14.67 12.04 9.30
CA LEU A 242 13.36 12.07 8.66
C LEU A 242 13.37 11.37 7.28
N THR A 243 14.22 11.83 6.38
CA THR A 243 14.26 11.28 5.00
C THR A 243 14.62 9.80 4.99
N THR A 244 15.59 9.41 5.84
CA THR A 244 16.04 8.00 5.90
C THR A 244 14.96 7.10 6.49
N GLU A 245 14.30 7.53 7.58
CA GLU A 245 13.25 6.73 8.21
C GLU A 245 12.02 6.63 7.33
N ILE A 246 11.59 7.71 6.66
CA ILE A 246 10.49 7.65 5.71
C ILE A 246 10.80 6.69 4.54
N LEU A 247 12.03 6.71 4.01
CA LEU A 247 12.42 5.74 2.98
C LEU A 247 12.38 4.29 3.51
N ARG A 248 12.79 4.05 4.75
CA ARG A 248 12.69 2.73 5.39
C ARG A 248 11.23 2.28 5.51
N GLU A 249 10.33 3.22 5.86
CA GLU A 249 8.90 2.94 5.95
C GLU A 249 8.29 2.62 4.57
N TYR A 250 8.64 3.33 3.50
CA TYR A 250 8.25 2.97 2.13
C TYR A 250 8.67 1.53 1.78
N ARG A 251 9.90 1.11 2.13
CA ARG A 251 10.39 -0.25 1.87
C ARG A 251 9.57 -1.32 2.61
N ARG A 252 9.27 -1.10 3.89
CA ARG A 252 8.50 -2.02 4.72
C ARG A 252 7.06 -2.13 4.26
N GLU A 253 6.48 -1.00 3.94
CA GLU A 253 5.05 -0.87 3.65
C GLU A 253 4.69 -1.42 2.27
N PHE A 254 5.47 -1.04 1.25
CA PHE A 254 5.16 -1.33 -0.14
C PHE A 254 5.98 -2.48 -0.73
N PHE A 255 6.55 -3.32 0.12
CA PHE A 255 7.23 -4.52 -0.36
C PHE A 255 6.24 -5.41 -1.13
N GLY A 256 6.61 -5.76 -2.38
CA GLY A 256 5.76 -6.57 -3.26
C GLY A 256 4.65 -5.79 -4.00
N GLU A 257 4.60 -4.46 -3.90
CA GLU A 257 3.59 -3.62 -4.59
C GLU A 257 4.15 -2.87 -5.81
N GLY A 258 5.39 -3.12 -6.22
CA GLY A 258 5.99 -2.51 -7.40
C GLY A 258 6.38 -1.03 -7.28
N GLN A 259 6.21 -0.42 -6.10
CA GLN A 259 6.38 1.03 -5.92
C GLN A 259 7.82 1.48 -5.64
N MET A 260 8.69 0.59 -5.16
CA MET A 260 10.01 0.99 -4.66
C MET A 260 10.93 1.54 -5.74
N PHE A 261 10.88 1.02 -6.97
CA PHE A 261 11.67 1.56 -8.08
C PHE A 261 11.38 3.05 -8.29
N TYR A 262 10.12 3.43 -8.30
CA TYR A 262 9.69 4.81 -8.49
C TYR A 262 10.09 5.69 -7.31
N THR A 263 9.98 5.19 -6.08
CA THR A 263 10.43 5.91 -4.88
C THR A 263 11.93 6.18 -4.91
N TYR A 264 12.75 5.18 -5.23
CA TYR A 264 14.20 5.35 -5.39
C TYR A 264 14.56 6.33 -6.49
N LYS A 265 13.90 6.23 -7.67
CA LYS A 265 14.08 7.15 -8.78
C LYS A 265 13.77 8.59 -8.38
N ARG A 266 12.62 8.82 -7.74
CA ARG A 266 12.21 10.15 -7.28
C ARG A 266 13.21 10.77 -6.31
N LEU A 267 13.76 9.97 -5.41
CA LEU A 267 14.72 10.40 -4.40
C LEU A 267 16.16 10.48 -4.92
N GLY A 268 16.43 10.02 -6.15
CA GLY A 268 17.78 9.94 -6.70
C GLY A 268 18.71 9.08 -5.84
N THR A 269 18.19 8.01 -5.26
CA THR A 269 18.91 7.18 -4.28
C THR A 269 20.09 6.49 -4.95
N LYS A 270 21.30 6.71 -4.44
CA LYS A 270 22.54 6.06 -4.92
C LYS A 270 22.73 4.64 -4.38
N SER A 271 21.98 4.27 -3.35
CA SER A 271 22.05 2.96 -2.69
C SER A 271 20.66 2.35 -2.60
N MET A 272 20.48 1.18 -3.17
CA MET A 272 19.29 0.36 -3.01
C MET A 272 19.58 -0.78 -2.04
N LEU A 273 18.56 -1.16 -1.28
CA LEU A 273 18.68 -2.30 -0.37
C LEU A 273 19.06 -3.55 -1.17
N TRP A 274 20.08 -4.26 -0.69
CA TRP A 274 20.67 -5.48 -1.26
C TRP A 274 21.38 -5.33 -2.62
N LYS A 275 21.45 -4.14 -3.19
CA LYS A 275 22.33 -3.87 -4.33
C LYS A 275 23.68 -3.38 -3.81
N THR A 276 24.65 -4.27 -3.77
CA THR A 276 25.97 -4.04 -3.14
C THR A 276 27.14 -4.07 -4.12
N ASP A 277 26.88 -4.38 -5.39
CA ASP A 277 27.89 -4.51 -6.43
C ASP A 277 28.47 -3.16 -6.89
N ARG A 278 27.67 -2.13 -6.89
CA ARG A 278 28.07 -0.74 -7.20
C ARG A 278 27.02 0.27 -6.75
N GLU A 279 27.38 1.54 -6.72
CA GLU A 279 26.39 2.62 -6.57
C GLU A 279 25.42 2.66 -7.76
N VAL A 280 24.19 3.07 -7.46
CA VAL A 280 23.13 3.31 -8.46
C VAL A 280 23.35 4.68 -9.09
N THR A 281 23.30 4.75 -10.41
CA THR A 281 23.44 5.98 -11.21
C THR A 281 22.09 6.41 -11.78
N GLU A 282 22.04 7.60 -12.38
CA GLU A 282 20.83 8.08 -13.07
C GLU A 282 20.41 7.16 -14.22
N GLU A 283 21.38 6.53 -14.91
CA GLU A 283 21.12 5.60 -16.01
C GLU A 283 20.38 4.34 -15.56
N ASP A 284 20.58 3.89 -14.31
CA ASP A 284 19.87 2.75 -13.75
C ASP A 284 18.35 3.02 -13.57
N TYR A 285 17.95 4.28 -13.53
CA TYR A 285 16.55 4.70 -13.46
C TYR A 285 15.91 4.94 -14.82
N VAL A 286 16.63 4.75 -15.92
CA VAL A 286 16.11 4.85 -17.27
C VAL A 286 15.79 3.45 -17.79
N VAL A 287 14.50 3.17 -17.94
CA VAL A 287 14.07 1.89 -18.52
C VAL A 287 14.38 1.93 -20.02
N PRO A 288 15.19 1.00 -20.55
CA PRO A 288 15.53 0.99 -21.97
C PRO A 288 14.28 0.71 -22.81
N LEU A 289 14.22 1.34 -23.99
CA LEU A 289 13.16 1.04 -24.96
C LEU A 289 13.27 -0.43 -25.41
N PRO A 290 12.13 -1.12 -25.61
CA PRO A 290 12.12 -2.46 -26.16
C PRO A 290 12.86 -2.51 -27.48
N SER A 291 13.56 -3.62 -27.74
CA SER A 291 14.33 -3.80 -29.02
C SER A 291 13.45 -3.75 -30.27
N SER A 292 12.15 -4.04 -30.14
CA SER A 292 11.15 -3.87 -31.19
C SER A 292 10.94 -2.41 -31.60
N GLU A 293 11.10 -1.46 -30.69
CA GLU A 293 10.94 -0.03 -30.97
C GLU A 293 12.26 0.65 -31.41
N GLN A 294 13.41 -0.02 -31.19
CA GLN A 294 14.71 0.47 -31.64
C GLN A 294 14.96 0.24 -33.15
N LYS A 295 14.16 -0.58 -33.83
CA LYS A 295 14.29 -0.94 -35.24
C LYS A 295 13.53 -0.01 -36.18
N GLY A 296 13.05 1.11 -35.73
CA GLY A 296 12.22 2.06 -36.50
C GLY A 296 12.96 3.30 -37.03
N ASN A 297 14.31 3.28 -37.15
CA ASN A 297 15.10 4.32 -37.78
C ASN A 297 15.97 3.75 -38.90
#